data_c53988d0fbed172bf72c0c9a0109893a
#
_entry.id   c53988d0fbed172bf72c0c9a0109893a
#
_cell.length_a   1.000
_cell.length_b   1.000
_cell.length_c   1.000
_cell.angle_alpha   90.00
_cell.angle_beta   90.00
_cell.angle_gamma   90.00
#
_symmetry.space_group_name_H-M   'P 1'
#
loop_
_entity.id
_entity.type
_entity.pdbx_description
1 polymer ?
#
loop_
_entity_poly.entity_id
_entity_poly.type
_entity_poly.pdbx_seq_one_letter_code
_entity_poly.pdbx_strand_id
1 'polypeptide(L)'
;MKKVHILFHDAGGGHRNAAVALQTVLAQQHRPWQVELVQFQELTDKLDVLRRLTGIRIQEQYNVILQNGWTLGAVVLLRLLQATIRLFHRPLVRLLEDFWSKNPADLLVSVIPHFNREIYESWNNACPGRPFVTIVTDLADYPPHFWIEPIKAQYIIAGTQRAVEQAKAIGHDDAHVFATSGMILRPDFYVPDDSDPLALRAELGLQPDLPTAIVLFGGHGSKVMFDITERLDAAHVPVQLMLICGRNQALAAKLSARKWRMPVNVIGFTKEIHKWMRAADFLIGKPGPGSIAEAMVRKLPVLIECNSWTLPQERYNAEWVLEKRVGIVLHSFKEIVDGVRQMLEPASLAEFRKNVASQNNRATFEIPEILAKLLGEPSSATTPAEPVYSPATKSP
;
A
#
# COMPACT_ATOMS: atom_id res chain seq x y z
N MET A 1 0.39 25.30 -18.24
CA MET A 1 -0.01 24.35 -17.18
C MET A 1 0.91 23.14 -17.32
N LYS A 2 1.58 22.70 -16.24
CA LYS A 2 2.48 21.55 -16.28
C LYS A 2 1.67 20.27 -16.42
N LYS A 3 2.17 19.31 -17.21
CA LYS A 3 1.55 17.98 -17.38
C LYS A 3 2.34 16.94 -16.60
N VAL A 4 1.65 16.14 -15.76
CA VAL A 4 2.26 15.10 -14.92
C VAL A 4 1.60 13.77 -15.24
N HIS A 5 2.39 12.77 -15.61
CA HIS A 5 1.92 11.40 -15.74
C HIS A 5 2.25 10.62 -14.46
N ILE A 6 1.28 9.89 -13.93
CA ILE A 6 1.45 8.97 -12.80
C ILE A 6 1.20 7.56 -13.31
N LEU A 7 2.27 6.78 -13.41
CA LEU A 7 2.26 5.41 -13.92
C LEU A 7 2.01 4.42 -12.78
N PHE A 8 1.01 3.56 -12.95
CA PHE A 8 0.60 2.60 -11.93
C PHE A 8 0.26 1.21 -12.50
N HIS A 9 0.28 0.22 -11.62
CA HIS A 9 -0.26 -1.13 -11.86
C HIS A 9 -1.59 -1.33 -11.13
N ASP A 10 -2.50 -2.09 -11.71
CA ASP A 10 -3.72 -2.54 -11.03
C ASP A 10 -3.55 -3.97 -10.45
N ALA A 11 -2.38 -4.22 -9.84
CA ALA A 11 -2.06 -5.46 -9.15
C ALA A 11 -2.18 -5.28 -7.64
N GLY A 12 -2.99 -6.10 -6.96
CA GLY A 12 -3.16 -6.07 -5.50
C GLY A 12 -3.80 -4.80 -4.92
N GLY A 13 -4.01 -3.76 -5.73
CA GLY A 13 -4.68 -2.51 -5.35
C GLY A 13 -3.78 -1.45 -4.69
N GLY A 14 -2.60 -1.79 -4.16
CA GLY A 14 -1.71 -0.85 -3.46
C GLY A 14 -1.21 0.28 -4.36
N HIS A 15 -0.63 -0.06 -5.50
CA HIS A 15 -0.07 0.90 -6.47
C HIS A 15 -1.14 1.83 -7.05
N ARG A 16 -2.32 1.28 -7.38
CA ARG A 16 -3.46 2.09 -7.83
C ARG A 16 -3.92 3.07 -6.76
N ASN A 17 -4.03 2.61 -5.50
CA ASN A 17 -4.42 3.47 -4.38
C ASN A 17 -3.40 4.60 -4.17
N ALA A 18 -2.11 4.33 -4.29
CA ALA A 18 -1.06 5.34 -4.21
C ALA A 18 -1.17 6.38 -5.34
N ALA A 19 -1.37 5.94 -6.58
CA ALA A 19 -1.54 6.84 -7.72
C ALA A 19 -2.79 7.73 -7.59
N VAL A 20 -3.92 7.14 -7.21
CA VAL A 20 -5.18 7.86 -6.98
C VAL A 20 -5.07 8.82 -5.80
N ALA A 21 -4.39 8.41 -4.70
CA ALA A 21 -4.15 9.27 -3.55
C ALA A 21 -3.34 10.51 -3.94
N LEU A 22 -2.26 10.32 -4.72
CA LEU A 22 -1.44 11.42 -5.22
C LEU A 22 -2.24 12.37 -6.13
N GLN A 23 -2.99 11.83 -7.09
CA GLN A 23 -3.86 12.64 -7.95
C GLN A 23 -4.88 13.44 -7.12
N THR A 24 -5.48 12.81 -6.12
CA THR A 24 -6.49 13.45 -5.27
C THR A 24 -5.89 14.60 -4.47
N VAL A 25 -4.74 14.40 -3.83
CA VAL A 25 -4.10 15.46 -3.02
C VAL A 25 -3.61 16.62 -3.88
N LEU A 26 -3.08 16.33 -5.08
CA LEU A 26 -2.68 17.37 -6.03
C LEU A 26 -3.88 18.25 -6.46
N ALA A 27 -5.02 17.63 -6.70
CA ALA A 27 -6.27 18.34 -7.01
C ALA A 27 -6.77 19.16 -5.80
N GLN A 28 -6.74 18.61 -4.59
CA GLN A 28 -7.14 19.30 -3.36
C GLN A 28 -6.23 20.50 -3.03
N GLN A 29 -4.94 20.40 -3.37
CA GLN A 29 -4.00 21.52 -3.24
C GLN A 29 -4.11 22.55 -4.37
N HIS A 30 -5.05 22.36 -5.30
CA HIS A 30 -5.24 23.24 -6.46
C HIS A 30 -3.95 23.48 -7.25
N ARG A 31 -3.07 22.44 -7.34
CA ARG A 31 -1.84 22.56 -8.15
C ARG A 31 -2.20 22.84 -9.60
N PRO A 32 -1.53 23.78 -10.26
CA PRO A 32 -1.83 24.17 -11.64
C PRO A 32 -1.29 23.13 -12.64
N TRP A 33 -1.54 21.84 -12.35
CA TRP A 33 -1.03 20.71 -13.13
C TRP A 33 -2.17 19.91 -13.74
N GLN A 34 -1.96 19.45 -14.94
CA GLN A 34 -2.78 18.41 -15.56
C GLN A 34 -2.21 17.05 -15.17
N VAL A 35 -2.88 16.34 -14.28
CA VAL A 35 -2.45 15.03 -13.77
C VAL A 35 -3.20 13.92 -14.48
N GLU A 36 -2.45 13.05 -15.17
CA GLU A 36 -2.99 11.91 -15.91
C GLU A 36 -2.51 10.60 -15.28
N LEU A 37 -3.45 9.72 -14.95
CA LEU A 37 -3.15 8.36 -14.49
C LEU A 37 -2.94 7.45 -15.70
N VAL A 38 -1.77 6.83 -15.78
CA VAL A 38 -1.40 5.93 -16.88
C VAL A 38 -1.30 4.51 -16.36
N GLN A 39 -2.16 3.63 -16.86
CA GLN A 39 -2.16 2.23 -16.48
C GLN A 39 -1.14 1.45 -17.32
N PHE A 40 -0.06 0.98 -16.69
CA PHE A 40 1.06 0.33 -17.38
C PHE A 40 0.65 -0.91 -18.17
N GLN A 41 -0.30 -1.69 -17.67
CA GLN A 41 -0.78 -2.89 -18.34
C GLN A 41 -1.42 -2.60 -19.71
N GLU A 42 -2.16 -1.49 -19.81
CA GLU A 42 -2.79 -1.10 -21.07
C GLU A 42 -1.75 -0.78 -22.14
N LEU A 43 -0.61 -0.21 -21.72
CA LEU A 43 0.50 0.07 -22.63
C LEU A 43 1.19 -1.21 -23.09
N THR A 44 1.34 -2.19 -22.18
CA THR A 44 2.10 -3.41 -22.43
C THR A 44 1.27 -4.57 -22.99
N ASP A 45 -0.05 -4.45 -23.05
CA ASP A 45 -0.95 -5.46 -23.59
C ASP A 45 -0.55 -5.93 -25.03
N LYS A 46 0.07 -5.05 -25.81
CA LYS A 46 0.55 -5.37 -27.16
C LYS A 46 1.74 -6.35 -27.18
N LEU A 47 2.53 -6.39 -26.10
CA LEU A 47 3.69 -7.27 -25.94
C LEU A 47 3.38 -8.53 -25.12
N ASP A 48 2.18 -8.64 -24.56
CA ASP A 48 1.79 -9.82 -23.77
C ASP A 48 1.52 -11.01 -24.70
N VAL A 49 2.60 -11.76 -24.99
CA VAL A 49 2.56 -12.97 -25.82
C VAL A 49 1.67 -14.04 -25.18
N LEU A 50 1.66 -14.14 -23.85
CA LEU A 50 0.83 -15.10 -23.12
C LEU A 50 -0.66 -14.78 -23.34
N ARG A 51 -1.04 -13.52 -23.26
CA ARG A 51 -2.41 -13.07 -23.54
C ARG A 51 -2.82 -13.38 -25.00
N ARG A 52 -1.90 -13.19 -25.97
CA ARG A 52 -2.17 -13.49 -27.37
C ARG A 52 -2.39 -14.98 -27.61
N LEU A 53 -1.70 -15.85 -26.86
CA LEU A 53 -1.78 -17.30 -27.02
C LEU A 53 -2.88 -17.95 -26.18
N THR A 54 -3.10 -17.44 -24.96
CA THR A 54 -3.98 -18.08 -23.96
C THR A 54 -5.21 -17.25 -23.59
N GLY A 55 -5.27 -15.99 -23.98
CA GLY A 55 -6.30 -15.03 -23.55
C GLY A 55 -6.14 -14.54 -22.12
N ILE A 56 -5.16 -15.05 -21.35
CA ILE A 56 -4.98 -14.78 -19.93
C ILE A 56 -3.81 -13.81 -19.73
N ARG A 57 -4.03 -12.75 -18.97
CA ARG A 57 -2.97 -11.80 -18.59
C ARG A 57 -2.07 -12.39 -17.51
N ILE A 58 -0.75 -12.18 -17.63
CA ILE A 58 0.25 -12.58 -16.59
C ILE A 58 -0.15 -12.07 -15.21
N GLN A 59 -0.71 -10.88 -15.15
CA GLN A 59 -1.19 -10.26 -13.92
C GLN A 59 -2.37 -10.99 -13.29
N GLU A 60 -3.29 -11.52 -14.08
CA GLU A 60 -4.44 -12.28 -13.57
C GLU A 60 -3.96 -13.56 -12.88
N GLN A 61 -2.93 -14.21 -13.45
CA GLN A 61 -2.29 -15.37 -12.83
C GLN A 61 -1.59 -14.99 -11.51
N TYR A 62 -0.89 -13.86 -11.46
CA TYR A 62 -0.28 -13.37 -10.23
C TYR A 62 -1.34 -13.13 -9.14
N ASN A 63 -2.45 -12.49 -9.47
CA ASN A 63 -3.56 -12.29 -8.54
C ASN A 63 -4.18 -13.61 -8.07
N VAL A 64 -4.31 -14.62 -8.94
CA VAL A 64 -4.79 -15.96 -8.57
C VAL A 64 -3.80 -16.66 -7.63
N ILE A 65 -2.50 -16.56 -7.86
CA ILE A 65 -1.46 -17.09 -6.97
C ILE A 65 -1.56 -16.45 -5.59
N LEU A 66 -1.72 -15.12 -5.53
CA LEU A 66 -1.89 -14.39 -4.27
C LEU A 66 -3.17 -14.79 -3.53
N GLN A 67 -4.29 -14.91 -4.23
CA GLN A 67 -5.59 -15.29 -3.65
C GLN A 67 -5.56 -16.70 -3.06
N ASN A 68 -4.82 -17.62 -3.68
CA ASN A 68 -4.67 -18.99 -3.20
C ASN A 68 -3.53 -19.19 -2.18
N GLY A 69 -2.75 -18.15 -1.89
CA GLY A 69 -1.61 -18.24 -0.98
C GLY A 69 -0.44 -19.08 -1.50
N TRP A 70 -0.34 -19.31 -2.83
CA TRP A 70 0.73 -20.12 -3.44
C TRP A 70 2.02 -19.31 -3.62
N THR A 71 2.51 -18.75 -2.52
CA THR A 71 3.70 -17.89 -2.50
C THR A 71 5.01 -18.65 -2.29
N LEU A 72 4.93 -19.95 -2.01
CA LEU A 72 6.11 -20.83 -1.95
C LEU A 72 6.74 -20.88 -3.36
N GLY A 73 7.99 -20.41 -3.49
CA GLY A 73 8.64 -20.26 -4.79
C GLY A 73 8.52 -18.88 -5.42
N ALA A 74 7.86 -17.91 -4.77
CA ALA A 74 7.75 -16.54 -5.26
C ALA A 74 9.11 -15.91 -5.61
N VAL A 75 10.19 -16.28 -4.91
CA VAL A 75 11.57 -15.84 -5.22
C VAL A 75 12.01 -16.32 -6.62
N VAL A 76 11.71 -17.59 -6.97
CA VAL A 76 12.05 -18.14 -8.28
C VAL A 76 11.21 -17.49 -9.37
N LEU A 77 9.90 -17.32 -9.11
CA LEU A 77 8.98 -16.65 -10.04
C LEU A 77 9.41 -15.20 -10.28
N LEU A 78 9.85 -14.51 -9.24
CA LEU A 78 10.37 -13.15 -9.34
C LEU A 78 11.61 -13.05 -10.22
N ARG A 79 12.55 -14.00 -10.06
CA ARG A 79 13.76 -14.07 -10.91
C ARG A 79 13.41 -14.36 -12.37
N LEU A 80 12.43 -15.24 -12.61
CA LEU A 80 11.94 -15.53 -13.95
C LEU A 80 11.28 -14.30 -14.57
N LEU A 81 10.47 -13.56 -13.81
CA LEU A 81 9.88 -12.31 -14.23
C LEU A 81 10.97 -11.29 -14.62
N GLN A 82 11.99 -11.09 -13.79
CA GLN A 82 13.11 -10.19 -14.08
C GLN A 82 13.88 -10.62 -15.32
N ALA A 83 14.11 -11.94 -15.50
CA ALA A 83 14.75 -12.46 -16.71
C ALA A 83 13.92 -12.19 -17.95
N THR A 84 12.59 -12.36 -17.87
CA THR A 84 11.66 -12.07 -18.95
C THR A 84 11.66 -10.59 -19.30
N ILE A 85 11.62 -9.69 -18.31
CA ILE A 85 11.71 -8.24 -18.52
C ILE A 85 13.01 -7.90 -19.25
N ARG A 86 14.14 -8.46 -18.84
CA ARG A 86 15.45 -8.26 -19.52
C ARG A 86 15.45 -8.75 -20.97
N LEU A 87 14.82 -9.90 -21.24
CA LEU A 87 14.71 -10.43 -22.59
C LEU A 87 13.89 -9.52 -23.50
N PHE A 88 12.80 -8.94 -22.96
CA PHE A 88 11.91 -8.04 -23.68
C PHE A 88 12.26 -6.55 -23.52
N HIS A 89 13.42 -6.22 -22.95
CA HIS A 89 13.85 -4.86 -22.68
C HIS A 89 13.70 -3.92 -23.89
N ARG A 90 14.36 -4.24 -25.00
CA ARG A 90 14.32 -3.38 -26.21
C ARG A 90 12.92 -3.19 -26.81
N PRO A 91 12.11 -4.25 -27.01
CA PRO A 91 10.72 -4.12 -27.45
C PRO A 91 9.88 -3.26 -26.49
N LEU A 92 10.07 -3.41 -25.17
CA LEU A 92 9.33 -2.65 -24.17
C LEU A 92 9.73 -1.18 -24.18
N VAL A 93 11.02 -0.87 -24.23
CA VAL A 93 11.53 0.50 -24.33
C VAL A 93 10.94 1.20 -25.57
N ARG A 94 10.96 0.56 -26.76
CA ARG A 94 10.42 1.15 -27.99
C ARG A 94 8.91 1.40 -27.90
N LEU A 95 8.16 0.48 -27.30
CA LEU A 95 6.73 0.62 -27.11
C LEU A 95 6.38 1.81 -26.22
N LEU A 96 7.10 1.94 -25.10
CA LEU A 96 6.91 3.04 -24.15
C LEU A 96 7.37 4.37 -24.75
N GLU A 97 8.49 4.38 -25.48
CA GLU A 97 9.01 5.56 -26.18
C GLU A 97 8.00 6.10 -27.21
N ASP A 98 7.37 5.21 -27.99
CA ASP A 98 6.29 5.59 -28.94
C ASP A 98 5.10 6.21 -28.20
N PHE A 99 4.76 5.68 -27.02
CA PHE A 99 3.68 6.24 -26.21
C PHE A 99 4.04 7.62 -25.65
N TRP A 100 5.25 7.79 -25.08
CA TRP A 100 5.67 9.07 -24.49
C TRP A 100 5.85 10.13 -25.57
N SER A 101 6.33 9.78 -26.75
CA SER A 101 6.47 10.70 -27.89
C SER A 101 5.13 11.28 -28.33
N LYS A 102 4.07 10.47 -28.26
CA LYS A 102 2.70 10.90 -28.61
C LYS A 102 2.00 11.59 -27.46
N ASN A 103 2.42 11.32 -26.23
CA ASN A 103 1.82 11.84 -24.99
C ASN A 103 2.89 12.48 -24.10
N PRO A 104 3.55 13.57 -24.53
CA PRO A 104 4.59 14.20 -23.76
C PRO A 104 4.04 14.83 -22.46
N ALA A 105 4.81 14.75 -21.37
CA ALA A 105 4.50 15.44 -20.13
C ALA A 105 5.77 16.10 -19.55
N ASP A 106 5.63 16.97 -18.55
CA ASP A 106 6.75 17.66 -17.91
C ASP A 106 7.42 16.83 -16.83
N LEU A 107 6.70 15.83 -16.28
CA LEU A 107 7.16 14.93 -15.22
C LEU A 107 6.50 13.56 -15.39
N LEU A 108 7.30 12.51 -15.21
CA LEU A 108 6.80 11.14 -15.09
C LEU A 108 7.04 10.63 -13.66
N VAL A 109 5.98 10.20 -13.00
CA VAL A 109 5.99 9.58 -11.67
C VAL A 109 5.65 8.10 -11.81
N SER A 110 6.52 7.21 -11.35
CA SER A 110 6.28 5.77 -11.28
C SER A 110 5.96 5.36 -9.86
N VAL A 111 4.83 4.65 -9.67
CA VAL A 111 4.48 3.96 -8.42
C VAL A 111 4.42 2.45 -8.65
N ILE A 112 5.25 1.93 -9.56
CA ILE A 112 5.33 0.51 -9.88
C ILE A 112 6.75 -0.04 -9.73
N PRO A 113 6.90 -1.30 -9.31
CA PRO A 113 8.20 -1.98 -9.24
C PRO A 113 8.60 -2.61 -10.58
N HIS A 114 9.83 -3.10 -10.67
CA HIS A 114 10.44 -3.93 -11.71
C HIS A 114 10.77 -3.29 -13.05
N PHE A 115 9.99 -2.33 -13.51
CA PHE A 115 10.07 -1.78 -14.87
C PHE A 115 10.73 -0.40 -14.93
N ASN A 116 11.24 0.09 -13.79
CA ASN A 116 11.72 1.47 -13.70
C ASN A 116 12.90 1.76 -14.63
N ARG A 117 13.69 0.73 -14.99
CA ARG A 117 14.78 0.86 -15.96
C ARG A 117 14.24 1.13 -17.37
N GLU A 118 13.33 0.31 -17.84
CA GLU A 118 12.72 0.43 -19.17
C GLU A 118 11.89 1.71 -19.30
N ILE A 119 11.19 2.07 -18.21
CA ILE A 119 10.39 3.30 -18.14
C ILE A 119 11.32 4.52 -18.22
N TYR A 120 12.40 4.53 -17.44
CA TYR A 120 13.36 5.64 -17.47
C TYR A 120 14.00 5.78 -18.84
N GLU A 121 14.51 4.70 -19.43
CA GLU A 121 15.19 4.75 -20.73
C GLU A 121 14.25 5.27 -21.82
N SER A 122 13.05 4.73 -21.90
CA SER A 122 12.05 5.19 -22.89
C SER A 122 11.62 6.63 -22.65
N TRP A 123 11.45 7.04 -21.38
CA TRP A 123 11.11 8.41 -21.03
C TRP A 123 12.22 9.40 -21.39
N ASN A 124 13.46 9.07 -21.06
CA ASN A 124 14.62 9.92 -21.37
C ASN A 124 14.84 10.07 -22.89
N ASN A 125 14.55 9.02 -23.67
CA ASN A 125 14.63 9.09 -25.14
C ASN A 125 13.53 9.98 -25.73
N ALA A 126 12.28 9.82 -25.27
CA ALA A 126 11.14 10.57 -25.81
C ALA A 126 11.02 12.00 -25.25
N CYS A 127 11.43 12.22 -24.00
CA CYS A 127 11.29 13.48 -23.26
C CYS A 127 12.62 13.86 -22.58
N PRO A 128 13.70 14.12 -23.33
CA PRO A 128 15.03 14.35 -22.77
C PRO A 128 15.05 15.53 -21.80
N GLY A 129 15.75 15.36 -20.68
CA GLY A 129 15.90 16.40 -19.66
C GLY A 129 14.69 16.61 -18.74
N ARG A 130 13.58 15.86 -18.95
CA ARG A 130 12.44 15.92 -18.05
C ARG A 130 12.58 14.92 -16.91
N PRO A 131 12.21 15.28 -15.67
CA PRO A 131 12.42 14.44 -14.51
C PRO A 131 11.59 13.14 -14.56
N PHE A 132 12.21 12.07 -14.07
CA PHE A 132 11.58 10.78 -13.80
C PHE A 132 11.70 10.47 -12.32
N VAL A 133 10.58 10.21 -11.66
CA VAL A 133 10.49 9.98 -10.22
C VAL A 133 9.90 8.60 -9.94
N THR A 134 10.57 7.84 -9.10
CA THR A 134 10.01 6.60 -8.52
C THR A 134 9.61 6.86 -7.07
N ILE A 135 8.33 6.68 -6.76
CA ILE A 135 7.84 6.66 -5.38
C ILE A 135 7.79 5.20 -4.93
N VAL A 136 8.64 4.86 -3.97
CA VAL A 136 8.69 3.51 -3.40
C VAL A 136 7.47 3.31 -2.52
N THR A 137 6.58 2.39 -2.90
CA THR A 137 5.35 2.08 -2.14
C THR A 137 5.47 0.82 -1.28
N ASP A 138 6.69 0.34 -1.07
CA ASP A 138 7.07 -0.66 -0.07
C ASP A 138 7.96 -0.02 1.00
N LEU A 139 8.08 -0.63 2.18
CA LEU A 139 8.91 -0.08 3.28
C LEU A 139 10.42 -0.24 3.02
N ALA A 140 10.82 -1.10 2.07
CA ALA A 140 12.18 -1.22 1.58
C ALA A 140 12.18 -1.69 0.12
N ASP A 141 13.30 -1.46 -0.57
CA ASP A 141 13.54 -2.11 -1.85
C ASP A 141 13.84 -3.59 -1.64
N TYR A 142 13.31 -4.46 -2.50
CA TYR A 142 13.66 -5.88 -2.51
C TYR A 142 14.76 -6.10 -3.54
N PRO A 143 15.98 -6.51 -3.12
CA PRO A 143 17.08 -6.75 -4.06
C PRO A 143 16.84 -8.00 -4.92
N PRO A 144 17.38 -8.04 -6.17
CA PRO A 144 18.03 -6.90 -6.83
C PRO A 144 17.03 -6.03 -7.58
N HIS A 145 17.10 -4.71 -7.39
CA HIS A 145 16.41 -3.69 -8.21
C HIS A 145 14.91 -3.94 -8.40
N PHE A 146 14.18 -4.04 -7.29
CA PHE A 146 12.72 -4.16 -7.34
C PHE A 146 12.08 -2.80 -7.65
N TRP A 147 12.55 -1.74 -6.96
CA TRP A 147 12.11 -0.35 -7.11
C TRP A 147 13.20 0.55 -7.66
N ILE A 148 14.41 0.40 -7.14
CA ILE A 148 15.50 1.35 -7.27
C ILE A 148 16.52 0.80 -8.26
N GLU A 149 16.69 1.48 -9.38
CA GLU A 149 17.67 1.11 -10.40
C GLU A 149 18.95 1.92 -10.22
N PRO A 150 20.14 1.42 -10.64
CA PRO A 150 21.40 2.15 -10.54
C PRO A 150 21.51 3.25 -11.63
N ILE A 151 20.50 4.08 -11.71
CA ILE A 151 20.34 5.15 -12.71
C ILE A 151 20.47 6.49 -11.99
N LYS A 152 21.62 7.16 -12.09
CA LYS A 152 21.92 8.40 -11.35
C LYS A 152 20.92 9.54 -11.55
N ALA A 153 20.25 9.58 -12.70
CA ALA A 153 19.26 10.62 -13.01
C ALA A 153 17.82 10.25 -12.59
N GLN A 154 17.61 9.08 -11.98
CA GLN A 154 16.34 8.70 -11.38
C GLN A 154 16.18 9.43 -10.04
N TYR A 155 15.07 10.14 -9.86
CA TYR A 155 14.68 10.66 -8.57
C TYR A 155 13.90 9.60 -7.79
N ILE A 156 14.21 9.44 -6.50
CA ILE A 156 13.63 8.44 -5.64
C ILE A 156 12.98 9.12 -4.45
N ILE A 157 11.71 8.79 -4.19
CA ILE A 157 11.00 9.20 -2.98
C ILE A 157 10.75 7.95 -2.15
N ALA A 158 11.25 7.94 -0.92
CA ALA A 158 11.25 6.79 -0.04
C ALA A 158 10.65 7.12 1.32
N GLY A 159 9.70 6.31 1.79
CA GLY A 159 8.99 6.50 3.05
C GLY A 159 9.68 5.93 4.29
N THR A 160 10.90 5.36 4.14
CA THR A 160 11.67 4.80 5.25
C THR A 160 13.16 5.09 5.10
N GLN A 161 13.84 5.16 6.23
CA GLN A 161 15.29 5.31 6.24
C GLN A 161 16.01 4.14 5.53
N ARG A 162 15.47 2.93 5.68
CA ARG A 162 16.00 1.73 5.00
C ARG A 162 16.03 1.88 3.48
N ALA A 163 14.94 2.33 2.87
CA ALA A 163 14.87 2.53 1.42
C ALA A 163 15.79 3.67 0.95
N VAL A 164 15.96 4.72 1.74
CA VAL A 164 16.93 5.80 1.49
C VAL A 164 18.37 5.25 1.48
N GLU A 165 18.73 4.44 2.48
CA GLU A 165 20.05 3.82 2.58
C GLU A 165 20.31 2.86 1.41
N GLN A 166 19.30 2.09 1.00
CA GLN A 166 19.40 1.21 -0.16
C GLN A 166 19.67 2.01 -1.46
N ALA A 167 18.98 3.14 -1.66
CA ALA A 167 19.22 4.01 -2.81
C ALA A 167 20.66 4.56 -2.81
N LYS A 168 21.13 5.05 -1.67
CA LYS A 168 22.51 5.56 -1.52
C LYS A 168 23.55 4.46 -1.72
N ALA A 169 23.31 3.26 -1.23
CA ALA A 169 24.22 2.12 -1.37
C ALA A 169 24.47 1.71 -2.83
N ILE A 170 23.52 1.95 -3.73
CA ILE A 170 23.67 1.67 -5.16
C ILE A 170 24.12 2.89 -5.99
N GLY A 171 24.46 4.02 -5.33
CA GLY A 171 25.14 5.15 -5.92
C GLY A 171 24.28 6.39 -6.23
N HIS A 172 23.04 6.44 -5.70
CA HIS A 172 22.27 7.70 -5.75
C HIS A 172 22.78 8.70 -4.73
N ASP A 173 22.83 9.96 -5.13
CA ASP A 173 23.24 11.08 -4.28
C ASP A 173 22.05 11.75 -3.56
N ASP A 174 22.36 12.65 -2.63
CA ASP A 174 21.36 13.38 -1.84
C ASP A 174 20.46 14.31 -2.67
N ALA A 175 20.88 14.68 -3.89
CA ALA A 175 20.07 15.51 -4.78
C ALA A 175 18.93 14.71 -5.44
N HIS A 176 19.07 13.40 -5.52
CA HIS A 176 18.13 12.49 -6.19
C HIS A 176 17.33 11.61 -5.23
N VAL A 177 17.63 11.62 -3.93
CA VAL A 177 16.91 10.77 -2.94
C VAL A 177 16.20 11.67 -1.93
N PHE A 178 14.89 11.58 -1.90
CA PHE A 178 14.01 12.31 -0.99
C PHE A 178 13.40 11.38 0.03
N ALA A 179 13.69 11.62 1.30
CA ALA A 179 13.02 10.95 2.40
C ALA A 179 11.67 11.62 2.68
N THR A 180 10.64 10.83 2.88
CA THR A 180 9.35 11.27 3.42
C THR A 180 9.08 10.63 4.76
N SER A 181 8.12 11.18 5.50
CA SER A 181 7.78 10.71 6.85
C SER A 181 7.05 9.36 6.88
N GLY A 182 6.81 8.73 5.73
CA GLY A 182 6.15 7.44 5.59
C GLY A 182 5.65 7.17 4.18
N MET A 183 4.59 6.38 4.09
CA MET A 183 4.01 5.92 2.83
C MET A 183 2.87 6.84 2.38
N ILE A 184 2.68 6.95 1.06
CA ILE A 184 1.54 7.68 0.51
C ILE A 184 0.22 6.93 0.82
N LEU A 185 -0.73 7.66 1.40
CA LEU A 185 -2.07 7.16 1.73
C LEU A 185 -3.14 8.10 1.17
N ARG A 186 -4.36 7.59 1.06
CA ARG A 186 -5.51 8.41 0.68
C ARG A 186 -5.70 9.56 1.69
N PRO A 187 -6.05 10.77 1.23
CA PRO A 187 -6.29 11.91 2.12
C PRO A 187 -7.33 11.66 3.22
N ASP A 188 -8.31 10.76 2.97
CA ASP A 188 -9.36 10.40 3.93
C ASP A 188 -8.81 9.90 5.28
N PHE A 189 -7.61 9.30 5.29
CA PHE A 189 -6.97 8.84 6.53
C PHE A 189 -6.49 9.98 7.43
N TYR A 190 -6.38 11.19 6.89
CA TYR A 190 -5.89 12.38 7.60
C TYR A 190 -7.00 13.35 7.98
N VAL A 191 -8.22 13.09 7.51
CA VAL A 191 -9.38 13.90 7.91
C VAL A 191 -9.60 13.73 9.41
N PRO A 192 -9.68 14.83 10.17
CA PRO A 192 -10.12 14.79 11.55
C PRO A 192 -11.46 14.07 11.65
N ASP A 193 -11.53 13.14 12.56
CA ASP A 193 -12.73 12.32 12.77
C ASP A 193 -13.06 12.36 14.26
N ASP A 194 -14.06 13.19 14.61
CA ASP A 194 -14.54 13.36 15.98
C ASP A 194 -15.60 12.33 16.36
N SER A 195 -15.85 11.34 15.50
CA SER A 195 -16.81 10.28 15.80
C SER A 195 -16.37 9.50 17.05
N ASP A 196 -17.33 9.25 17.92
CA ASP A 196 -17.09 8.43 19.12
C ASP A 196 -16.84 6.97 18.71
N PRO A 197 -15.67 6.38 19.05
CA PRO A 197 -15.38 4.97 18.80
C PRO A 197 -16.44 4.02 19.34
N LEU A 198 -17.04 4.34 20.49
CA LEU A 198 -18.07 3.50 21.11
C LEU A 198 -19.37 3.55 20.33
N ALA A 199 -19.76 4.72 19.81
CA ALA A 199 -20.90 4.87 18.93
C ALA A 199 -20.70 4.10 17.61
N LEU A 200 -19.49 4.12 17.05
CA LEU A 200 -19.15 3.32 15.86
C LEU A 200 -19.23 1.82 16.12
N ARG A 201 -18.82 1.36 17.31
CA ARG A 201 -18.99 -0.05 17.72
C ARG A 201 -20.46 -0.42 17.79
N ALA A 202 -21.29 0.44 18.41
CA ALA A 202 -22.72 0.21 18.51
C ALA A 202 -23.39 0.16 17.11
N GLU A 203 -23.00 1.03 16.17
CA GLU A 203 -23.46 1.00 14.77
C GLU A 203 -23.20 -0.36 14.11
N LEU A 204 -22.10 -1.02 14.48
CA LEU A 204 -21.72 -2.33 13.97
C LEU A 204 -22.28 -3.51 14.78
N GLY A 205 -23.09 -3.26 15.81
CA GLY A 205 -23.60 -4.29 16.71
C GLY A 205 -22.51 -4.91 17.60
N LEU A 206 -21.43 -4.18 17.86
CA LEU A 206 -20.33 -4.56 18.72
C LEU A 206 -20.52 -4.00 20.14
N GLN A 207 -19.91 -4.65 21.13
CA GLN A 207 -19.96 -4.22 22.52
C GLN A 207 -18.99 -3.04 22.77
N PRO A 208 -19.39 -1.98 23.49
CA PRO A 208 -18.55 -0.81 23.71
C PRO A 208 -17.23 -1.13 24.43
N ASP A 209 -17.31 -1.93 25.49
CA ASP A 209 -16.21 -2.18 26.42
C ASP A 209 -15.32 -3.37 26.07
N LEU A 210 -15.67 -4.12 25.02
CA LEU A 210 -14.89 -5.28 24.62
C LEU A 210 -13.79 -4.86 23.62
N PRO A 211 -12.51 -5.24 23.83
CA PRO A 211 -11.44 -4.97 22.87
C PRO A 211 -11.82 -5.40 21.45
N THR A 212 -11.56 -4.53 20.49
CA THR A 212 -12.01 -4.71 19.10
C THR A 212 -10.82 -4.84 18.16
N ALA A 213 -10.71 -5.95 17.46
CA ALA A 213 -9.73 -6.11 16.38
C ALA A 213 -10.39 -5.89 15.01
N ILE A 214 -9.74 -5.09 14.14
CA ILE A 214 -10.05 -5.04 12.72
C ILE A 214 -9.18 -6.06 11.98
N VAL A 215 -9.80 -6.98 11.24
CA VAL A 215 -9.12 -8.04 10.50
C VAL A 215 -9.13 -7.70 9.01
N LEU A 216 -7.95 -7.42 8.44
CA LEU A 216 -7.79 -6.88 7.09
C LEU A 216 -6.71 -7.61 6.30
N PHE A 217 -7.08 -8.26 5.21
CA PHE A 217 -6.17 -8.99 4.30
C PHE A 217 -6.18 -8.42 2.88
N GLY A 218 -6.21 -7.07 2.76
CA GLY A 218 -6.29 -6.36 1.49
C GLY A 218 -7.67 -6.43 0.84
N GLY A 219 -7.78 -5.94 -0.40
CA GLY A 219 -9.07 -5.74 -1.08
C GLY A 219 -9.85 -7.00 -1.45
N HIS A 220 -9.25 -8.18 -1.34
CA HIS A 220 -9.88 -9.47 -1.67
C HIS A 220 -10.05 -10.40 -0.46
N GLY A 221 -9.70 -9.93 0.75
CA GLY A 221 -9.73 -10.76 1.95
C GLY A 221 -8.84 -12.01 1.83
N SER A 222 -8.94 -12.91 2.80
CA SER A 222 -8.22 -14.19 2.80
C SER A 222 -9.02 -15.26 3.54
N LYS A 223 -8.90 -16.52 3.11
CA LYS A 223 -9.49 -17.66 3.82
C LYS A 223 -8.99 -17.77 5.27
N VAL A 224 -7.79 -17.31 5.54
CA VAL A 224 -7.17 -17.23 6.87
C VAL A 224 -8.04 -16.47 7.88
N MET A 225 -8.83 -15.49 7.43
CA MET A 225 -9.75 -14.75 8.31
C MET A 225 -10.76 -15.69 9.01
N PHE A 226 -11.21 -16.73 8.32
CA PHE A 226 -12.10 -17.72 8.93
C PHE A 226 -11.39 -18.51 10.05
N ASP A 227 -10.17 -18.96 9.78
CA ASP A 227 -9.38 -19.76 10.74
C ASP A 227 -8.98 -18.92 11.98
N ILE A 228 -8.64 -17.65 11.78
CA ILE A 228 -8.38 -16.67 12.86
C ILE A 228 -9.61 -16.54 13.75
N THR A 229 -10.78 -16.29 13.13
CA THR A 229 -12.04 -16.10 13.87
C THR A 229 -12.39 -17.36 14.65
N GLU A 230 -12.29 -18.54 14.02
CA GLU A 230 -12.61 -19.83 14.64
C GLU A 230 -11.72 -20.13 15.85
N ARG A 231 -10.41 -19.87 15.74
CA ARG A 231 -9.45 -20.10 16.84
C ARG A 231 -9.72 -19.18 18.03
N LEU A 232 -9.98 -17.90 17.78
CA LEU A 232 -10.27 -16.93 18.84
C LEU A 232 -11.59 -17.24 19.53
N ASP A 233 -12.63 -17.62 18.77
CA ASP A 233 -13.93 -18.00 19.28
C ASP A 233 -13.85 -19.28 20.14
N ALA A 234 -13.15 -20.31 19.65
CA ALA A 234 -12.98 -21.58 20.37
C ALA A 234 -12.16 -21.42 21.67
N ALA A 235 -11.19 -20.52 21.68
CA ALA A 235 -10.34 -20.25 22.85
C ALA A 235 -10.96 -19.25 23.84
N HIS A 236 -12.18 -18.76 23.58
CA HIS A 236 -12.90 -17.78 24.41
C HIS A 236 -12.05 -16.54 24.75
N VAL A 237 -11.26 -16.06 23.76
CA VAL A 237 -10.48 -14.84 23.96
C VAL A 237 -11.45 -13.65 24.11
N PRO A 238 -11.27 -12.78 25.13
CA PRO A 238 -12.14 -11.63 25.36
C PRO A 238 -11.88 -10.51 24.32
N VAL A 239 -12.28 -10.75 23.08
CA VAL A 239 -12.11 -9.86 21.93
C VAL A 239 -13.33 -9.95 21.02
N GLN A 240 -13.58 -8.90 20.26
CA GLN A 240 -14.56 -8.90 19.18
C GLN A 240 -13.92 -8.51 17.86
N LEU A 241 -14.53 -8.89 16.74
CA LEU A 241 -13.89 -8.77 15.44
C LEU A 241 -14.73 -7.97 14.44
N MET A 242 -14.08 -7.05 13.73
CA MET A 242 -14.55 -6.46 12.48
C MET A 242 -13.80 -7.13 11.33
N LEU A 243 -14.50 -7.91 10.50
CA LEU A 243 -13.90 -8.69 9.42
C LEU A 243 -14.09 -7.99 8.07
N ILE A 244 -13.03 -7.40 7.54
CA ILE A 244 -13.09 -6.69 6.25
C ILE A 244 -12.81 -7.67 5.12
N CYS A 245 -13.87 -8.22 4.53
CA CYS A 245 -13.79 -9.23 3.47
C CYS A 245 -13.49 -8.64 2.08
N GLY A 246 -13.59 -7.31 1.93
CA GLY A 246 -13.40 -6.66 0.65
C GLY A 246 -14.35 -7.19 -0.43
N ARG A 247 -13.82 -7.48 -1.61
CA ARG A 247 -14.60 -7.97 -2.76
C ARG A 247 -14.92 -9.48 -2.69
N ASN A 248 -14.49 -10.17 -1.64
CA ASN A 248 -14.72 -11.61 -1.47
C ASN A 248 -16.09 -11.89 -0.85
N GLN A 249 -17.15 -11.85 -1.66
CA GLN A 249 -18.51 -12.09 -1.24
C GLN A 249 -18.71 -13.51 -0.67
N ALA A 250 -18.02 -14.51 -1.25
CA ALA A 250 -18.12 -15.89 -0.78
C ALA A 250 -17.56 -16.05 0.64
N LEU A 251 -16.45 -15.40 0.95
CA LEU A 251 -15.88 -15.36 2.29
C LEU A 251 -16.80 -14.64 3.27
N ALA A 252 -17.35 -13.48 2.87
CA ALA A 252 -18.28 -12.71 3.70
C ALA A 252 -19.52 -13.54 4.04
N ALA A 253 -20.13 -14.19 3.04
CA ALA A 253 -21.28 -15.06 3.25
C ALA A 253 -20.97 -16.24 4.20
N LYS A 254 -19.80 -16.90 4.03
CA LYS A 254 -19.37 -17.99 4.90
C LYS A 254 -19.18 -17.55 6.34
N LEU A 255 -18.57 -16.38 6.57
CA LEU A 255 -18.35 -15.83 7.91
C LEU A 255 -19.67 -15.40 8.57
N SER A 256 -20.58 -14.78 7.81
CA SER A 256 -21.89 -14.34 8.32
C SER A 256 -22.86 -15.48 8.60
N ALA A 257 -22.76 -16.59 7.87
CA ALA A 257 -23.64 -17.76 8.06
C ALA A 257 -23.33 -18.54 9.36
N ARG A 258 -22.12 -18.39 9.91
CA ARG A 258 -21.72 -19.10 11.12
C ARG A 258 -22.13 -18.29 12.37
N LYS A 259 -22.70 -18.99 13.35
CA LYS A 259 -22.92 -18.42 14.69
C LYS A 259 -21.64 -18.48 15.49
N TRP A 260 -21.15 -17.31 15.86
CA TRP A 260 -19.97 -17.13 16.72
C TRP A 260 -20.43 -16.88 18.16
N ARG A 261 -19.63 -17.29 19.14
CA ARG A 261 -19.86 -16.98 20.56
C ARG A 261 -19.46 -15.54 20.89
N MET A 262 -18.34 -15.10 20.30
CA MET A 262 -17.90 -13.70 20.40
C MET A 262 -18.64 -12.82 19.40
N PRO A 263 -18.77 -11.49 19.64
CA PRO A 263 -19.30 -10.56 18.67
C PRO A 263 -18.41 -10.49 17.43
N VAL A 264 -19.02 -10.65 16.26
CA VAL A 264 -18.34 -10.58 14.96
C VAL A 264 -19.19 -9.75 14.01
N ASN A 265 -18.61 -8.69 13.45
CA ASN A 265 -19.21 -7.94 12.37
C ASN A 265 -18.48 -8.23 11.07
N VAL A 266 -19.22 -8.58 10.00
CA VAL A 266 -18.66 -8.91 8.69
C VAL A 266 -18.95 -7.79 7.71
N ILE A 267 -17.89 -7.13 7.23
CA ILE A 267 -17.96 -5.99 6.31
C ILE A 267 -17.43 -6.43 4.94
N GLY A 268 -18.20 -6.20 3.90
CA GLY A 268 -17.80 -6.41 2.51
C GLY A 268 -16.81 -5.34 2.03
N PHE A 269 -16.91 -4.98 0.75
CA PHE A 269 -16.12 -3.90 0.21
C PHE A 269 -16.57 -2.54 0.78
N THR A 270 -15.63 -1.81 1.36
CA THR A 270 -15.88 -0.47 1.90
C THR A 270 -14.80 0.52 1.43
N LYS A 271 -15.19 1.76 1.20
CA LYS A 271 -14.27 2.89 1.02
C LYS A 271 -13.97 3.59 2.35
N GLU A 272 -14.74 3.30 3.39
CA GLU A 272 -14.71 3.95 4.70
C GLU A 272 -13.84 3.19 5.73
N ILE A 273 -12.80 2.48 5.25
CA ILE A 273 -11.92 1.71 6.13
C ILE A 273 -11.29 2.57 7.25
N HIS A 274 -10.99 3.84 6.95
CA HIS A 274 -10.49 4.82 7.92
C HIS A 274 -11.47 5.06 9.08
N LYS A 275 -12.79 5.06 8.81
CA LYS A 275 -13.84 5.17 9.82
C LYS A 275 -13.85 3.92 10.73
N TRP A 276 -13.84 2.73 10.14
CA TRP A 276 -13.88 1.48 10.91
C TRP A 276 -12.59 1.23 11.71
N MET A 277 -11.45 1.68 11.22
CA MET A 277 -10.21 1.63 11.99
C MET A 277 -10.28 2.46 13.28
N ARG A 278 -11.10 3.51 13.34
CA ARG A 278 -11.29 4.28 14.57
C ARG A 278 -12.03 3.50 15.66
N ALA A 279 -12.91 2.57 15.29
CA ALA A 279 -13.61 1.71 16.24
C ALA A 279 -12.74 0.57 16.78
N ALA A 280 -11.55 0.33 16.19
CA ALA A 280 -10.66 -0.76 16.56
C ALA A 280 -9.63 -0.34 17.61
N ASP A 281 -9.12 -1.33 18.35
CA ASP A 281 -7.99 -1.19 19.27
C ASP A 281 -6.67 -1.64 18.63
N PHE A 282 -6.72 -2.57 17.68
CA PHE A 282 -5.57 -3.06 16.92
C PHE A 282 -6.00 -3.71 15.59
N LEU A 283 -5.03 -3.88 14.69
CA LEU A 283 -5.24 -4.51 13.39
C LEU A 283 -4.62 -5.91 13.37
N ILE A 284 -5.36 -6.88 12.81
CA ILE A 284 -4.84 -8.22 12.45
C ILE A 284 -4.80 -8.32 10.92
N GLY A 285 -3.64 -8.69 10.36
CA GLY A 285 -3.53 -8.78 8.90
C GLY A 285 -2.24 -9.37 8.37
N LYS A 286 -2.09 -9.32 7.05
CA LYS A 286 -0.81 -9.64 6.41
C LYS A 286 0.16 -8.44 6.53
N PRO A 287 1.48 -8.64 6.36
CA PRO A 287 2.47 -7.55 6.44
C PRO A 287 2.47 -6.64 5.19
N GLY A 288 1.29 -6.23 4.73
CA GLY A 288 1.16 -5.32 3.59
C GLY A 288 1.55 -3.88 3.97
N PRO A 289 2.40 -3.19 3.17
CA PRO A 289 2.90 -1.86 3.51
C PRO A 289 1.78 -0.83 3.65
N GLY A 290 0.77 -0.87 2.79
CA GLY A 290 -0.39 0.03 2.85
C GLY A 290 -1.19 -0.15 4.14
N SER A 291 -1.55 -1.40 4.51
CA SER A 291 -2.35 -1.66 5.71
C SER A 291 -1.60 -1.29 6.99
N ILE A 292 -0.27 -1.51 7.04
CA ILE A 292 0.56 -1.07 8.17
C ILE A 292 0.57 0.46 8.25
N ALA A 293 0.81 1.15 7.13
CA ALA A 293 0.83 2.61 7.09
C ALA A 293 -0.53 3.23 7.46
N GLU A 294 -1.64 2.64 7.00
CA GLU A 294 -3.01 3.01 7.37
C GLU A 294 -3.23 2.85 8.90
N ALA A 295 -2.82 1.71 9.47
CA ALA A 295 -2.90 1.46 10.90
C ALA A 295 -2.08 2.48 11.71
N MET A 296 -0.85 2.82 11.27
CA MET A 296 -0.02 3.82 11.95
C MET A 296 -0.67 5.19 11.99
N VAL A 297 -1.24 5.66 10.87
CA VAL A 297 -1.95 6.95 10.82
C VAL A 297 -3.19 6.93 11.72
N ARG A 298 -3.90 5.81 11.77
CA ARG A 298 -5.08 5.63 12.65
C ARG A 298 -4.72 5.20 14.09
N LYS A 299 -3.43 5.21 14.43
CA LYS A 299 -2.89 4.93 15.78
C LYS A 299 -3.22 3.52 16.29
N LEU A 300 -3.26 2.54 15.38
CA LEU A 300 -3.52 1.14 15.70
C LEU A 300 -2.23 0.31 15.73
N PRO A 301 -1.93 -0.37 16.82
CA PRO A 301 -0.96 -1.46 16.83
C PRO A 301 -1.35 -2.56 15.84
N VAL A 302 -0.36 -3.30 15.33
CA VAL A 302 -0.61 -4.35 14.36
C VAL A 302 -0.20 -5.73 14.88
N LEU A 303 -0.98 -6.76 14.51
CA LEU A 303 -0.64 -8.15 14.70
C LEU A 303 -0.62 -8.82 13.34
N ILE A 304 0.56 -9.23 12.87
CA ILE A 304 0.78 -9.72 11.51
C ILE A 304 1.50 -11.06 11.52
N GLU A 305 1.47 -11.77 10.40
CA GLU A 305 2.19 -13.03 10.20
C GLU A 305 3.36 -12.83 9.24
N CYS A 306 4.53 -13.38 9.57
CA CYS A 306 5.67 -13.44 8.66
C CYS A 306 6.34 -14.82 8.70
N ASN A 307 6.37 -15.52 7.57
CA ASN A 307 6.97 -16.83 7.42
C ASN A 307 7.49 -17.06 5.99
N SER A 308 7.81 -18.32 5.65
CA SER A 308 8.29 -18.70 4.32
C SER A 308 7.31 -18.42 3.18
N TRP A 309 5.99 -18.32 3.49
CA TRP A 309 4.92 -17.98 2.54
C TRP A 309 4.71 -16.47 2.37
N THR A 310 5.32 -15.64 3.23
CA THR A 310 5.26 -14.19 3.08
C THR A 310 6.02 -13.78 1.83
N LEU A 311 5.40 -12.91 1.04
CA LEU A 311 6.02 -12.37 -0.17
C LEU A 311 7.38 -11.76 0.15
N PRO A 312 8.41 -12.02 -0.65
CA PRO A 312 9.77 -11.54 -0.36
C PRO A 312 9.85 -10.05 -0.08
N GLN A 313 9.14 -9.23 -0.84
CA GLN A 313 9.10 -7.78 -0.68
C GLN A 313 8.34 -7.32 0.57
N GLU A 314 7.48 -8.16 1.14
CA GLU A 314 6.74 -7.84 2.37
C GLU A 314 7.46 -8.28 3.65
N ARG A 315 8.57 -9.01 3.57
CA ARG A 315 9.30 -9.53 4.75
C ARG A 315 9.88 -8.42 5.60
N TYR A 316 10.50 -7.42 4.98
CA TYR A 316 11.01 -6.27 5.74
C TYR A 316 9.90 -5.51 6.47
N ASN A 317 8.67 -5.53 5.98
CA ASN A 317 7.54 -4.88 6.66
C ASN A 317 7.31 -5.48 8.06
N ALA A 318 7.52 -6.80 8.20
CA ALA A 318 7.46 -7.46 9.51
C ALA A 318 8.67 -7.09 10.40
N GLU A 319 9.88 -7.03 9.83
CA GLU A 319 11.06 -6.55 10.53
C GLU A 319 10.85 -5.10 11.03
N TRP A 320 10.31 -4.24 10.18
CA TRP A 320 9.98 -2.85 10.52
C TRP A 320 9.00 -2.75 11.70
N VAL A 321 7.99 -3.61 11.75
CA VAL A 321 7.04 -3.66 12.88
C VAL A 321 7.76 -3.98 14.20
N LEU A 322 8.72 -4.91 14.17
CA LEU A 322 9.54 -5.26 15.32
C LEU A 322 10.53 -4.14 15.68
N GLU A 323 11.22 -3.56 14.70
CA GLU A 323 12.16 -2.45 14.91
C GLU A 323 11.47 -1.24 15.54
N LYS A 324 10.26 -0.91 15.08
CA LYS A 324 9.47 0.22 15.62
C LYS A 324 8.68 -0.14 16.87
N ARG A 325 8.63 -1.43 17.26
CA ARG A 325 7.85 -1.93 18.40
C ARG A 325 6.40 -1.45 18.36
N VAL A 326 5.78 -1.55 17.17
CA VAL A 326 4.41 -1.08 16.91
C VAL A 326 3.39 -2.21 16.85
N GLY A 327 3.80 -3.42 17.21
CA GLY A 327 2.91 -4.58 17.21
C GLY A 327 3.65 -5.91 17.37
N ILE A 328 2.96 -6.97 17.04
CA ILE A 328 3.39 -8.37 17.17
C ILE A 328 3.52 -9.00 15.78
N VAL A 329 4.58 -9.78 15.58
CA VAL A 329 4.80 -10.60 14.39
C VAL A 329 4.75 -12.06 14.79
N LEU A 330 3.77 -12.78 14.27
CA LEU A 330 3.62 -14.24 14.46
C LEU A 330 4.33 -15.01 13.35
N HIS A 331 4.82 -16.20 13.64
CA HIS A 331 5.28 -17.12 12.60
C HIS A 331 4.11 -17.78 11.88
N SER A 332 2.98 -17.93 12.55
CA SER A 332 1.75 -18.48 11.96
C SER A 332 0.51 -17.98 12.71
N PHE A 333 -0.57 -17.71 11.98
CA PHE A 333 -1.88 -17.46 12.60
C PHE A 333 -2.44 -18.67 13.36
N LYS A 334 -1.73 -19.81 13.40
CA LYS A 334 -2.00 -20.87 14.39
C LYS A 334 -1.75 -20.37 15.82
N GLU A 335 -0.85 -19.40 15.98
CA GLU A 335 -0.48 -18.75 17.26
C GLU A 335 -1.35 -17.54 17.59
N ILE A 336 -2.43 -17.30 16.84
CA ILE A 336 -3.25 -16.09 16.96
C ILE A 336 -3.83 -15.86 18.34
N VAL A 337 -4.16 -16.94 19.04
CA VAL A 337 -4.73 -16.88 20.40
C VAL A 337 -3.73 -16.25 21.37
N ASP A 338 -2.49 -16.73 21.36
CA ASP A 338 -1.43 -16.23 22.23
C ASP A 338 -1.01 -14.82 21.82
N GLY A 339 -0.94 -14.54 20.51
CA GLY A 339 -0.67 -13.21 19.99
C GLY A 339 -1.73 -12.18 20.41
N VAL A 340 -3.02 -12.52 20.36
CA VAL A 340 -4.08 -11.61 20.83
C VAL A 340 -4.06 -11.46 22.34
N ARG A 341 -3.83 -12.52 23.10
CA ARG A 341 -3.66 -12.42 24.57
C ARG A 341 -2.50 -11.48 24.93
N GLN A 342 -1.35 -11.65 24.30
CA GLN A 342 -0.20 -10.76 24.47
C GLN A 342 -0.52 -9.31 24.07
N MET A 343 -1.21 -9.11 22.95
CA MET A 343 -1.63 -7.77 22.49
C MET A 343 -2.53 -7.08 23.52
N LEU A 344 -3.41 -7.84 24.17
CA LEU A 344 -4.37 -7.33 25.16
C LEU A 344 -3.79 -7.19 26.57
N GLU A 345 -2.57 -7.65 26.83
CA GLU A 345 -1.89 -7.37 28.08
C GLU A 345 -1.73 -5.84 28.27
N PRO A 346 -2.17 -5.26 29.38
CA PRO A 346 -2.17 -3.80 29.56
C PRO A 346 -0.83 -3.13 29.30
N ALA A 347 0.27 -3.75 29.73
CA ALA A 347 1.62 -3.23 29.53
C ALA A 347 2.04 -3.25 28.06
N SER A 348 1.77 -4.36 27.36
CA SER A 348 2.08 -4.55 25.94
C SER A 348 1.28 -3.57 25.07
N LEU A 349 -0.03 -3.48 25.29
CA LEU A 349 -0.89 -2.59 24.53
C LEU A 349 -0.53 -1.12 24.75
N ALA A 350 -0.22 -0.72 25.99
CA ALA A 350 0.21 0.63 26.30
C ALA A 350 1.54 0.99 25.61
N GLU A 351 2.50 0.07 25.59
CA GLU A 351 3.77 0.26 24.90
C GLU A 351 3.57 0.41 23.39
N PHE A 352 2.82 -0.51 22.77
CA PHE A 352 2.55 -0.44 21.32
C PHE A 352 1.81 0.84 20.95
N ARG A 353 0.79 1.25 21.70
CA ARG A 353 0.07 2.51 21.50
C ARG A 353 0.98 3.72 21.60
N LYS A 354 1.88 3.77 22.57
CA LYS A 354 2.89 4.83 22.70
C LYS A 354 3.78 4.90 21.46
N ASN A 355 4.29 3.77 20.99
CA ASN A 355 5.17 3.71 19.83
C ASN A 355 4.44 4.06 18.54
N VAL A 356 3.21 3.59 18.36
CA VAL A 356 2.36 3.96 17.22
C VAL A 356 2.02 5.45 17.23
N ALA A 357 1.76 6.03 18.42
CA ALA A 357 1.49 7.46 18.55
C ALA A 357 2.67 8.33 18.09
N SER A 358 3.91 7.84 18.25
CA SER A 358 5.12 8.53 17.79
C SER A 358 5.32 8.46 16.26
N GLN A 359 4.64 7.54 15.57
CA GLN A 359 4.71 7.47 14.11
C GLN A 359 3.90 8.61 13.50
N ASN A 360 4.58 9.44 12.70
CA ASN A 360 3.95 10.56 12.02
C ASN A 360 4.16 10.37 10.51
N ASN A 361 3.13 9.94 9.80
CA ASN A 361 3.16 9.80 8.35
C ASN A 361 2.41 10.97 7.70
N ARG A 362 3.15 11.84 7.02
CA ARG A 362 2.62 12.98 6.25
C ARG A 362 3.04 12.93 4.77
N ALA A 363 3.55 11.79 4.32
CA ALA A 363 4.09 11.61 2.97
C ALA A 363 3.13 12.07 1.85
N THR A 364 1.83 11.86 2.04
CA THR A 364 0.79 12.30 1.09
C THR A 364 0.84 13.80 0.81
N PHE A 365 1.27 14.61 1.78
CA PHE A 365 1.39 16.06 1.65
C PHE A 365 2.83 16.52 1.35
N GLU A 366 3.82 15.73 1.70
CA GLU A 366 5.24 16.01 1.44
C GLU A 366 5.61 15.75 -0.03
N ILE A 367 5.07 14.67 -0.61
CA ILE A 367 5.36 14.28 -2.01
C ILE A 367 5.00 15.39 -3.00
N PRO A 368 3.84 16.06 -2.95
CA PRO A 368 3.51 17.17 -3.84
C PRO A 368 4.55 18.30 -3.83
N GLU A 369 5.13 18.62 -2.67
CA GLU A 369 6.16 19.66 -2.54
C GLU A 369 7.47 19.24 -3.23
N ILE A 370 7.84 17.95 -3.10
CA ILE A 370 9.00 17.40 -3.79
C ILE A 370 8.80 17.46 -5.31
N LEU A 371 7.61 17.08 -5.80
CA LEU A 371 7.30 17.13 -7.22
C LEU A 371 7.30 18.57 -7.76
N ALA A 372 6.78 19.54 -6.99
CA ALA A 372 6.81 20.96 -7.34
C ALA A 372 8.25 21.47 -7.50
N LYS A 373 9.13 21.13 -6.55
CA LYS A 373 10.56 21.45 -6.64
C LYS A 373 11.19 20.88 -7.91
N LEU A 374 10.89 19.65 -8.28
CA LEU A 374 11.41 19.01 -9.49
C LEU A 374 10.86 19.64 -10.78
N LEU A 375 9.66 20.22 -10.74
CA LEU A 375 9.06 20.98 -11.83
C LEU A 375 9.57 22.44 -11.91
N GLY A 376 10.47 22.85 -11.00
CA GLY A 376 11.02 24.20 -10.93
C GLY A 376 10.03 25.23 -10.38
N GLU A 377 9.03 24.80 -9.62
CA GLU A 377 8.08 25.69 -8.96
C GLU A 377 8.63 26.09 -7.56
N PRO A 378 8.37 27.32 -7.11
CA PRO A 378 8.73 27.73 -5.77
C PRO A 378 7.98 26.84 -4.76
N SER A 379 8.66 26.41 -3.68
CA SER A 379 8.00 25.74 -2.57
C SER A 379 6.90 26.64 -2.03
N SER A 380 5.69 26.10 -1.91
CA SER A 380 4.62 26.85 -1.26
C SER A 380 5.01 27.06 0.20
N ALA A 381 5.25 28.34 0.57
CA ALA A 381 5.63 28.72 1.94
C ALA A 381 4.48 28.54 2.96
N THR A 382 3.38 27.96 2.54
CA THR A 382 2.27 27.58 3.41
C THR A 382 2.51 26.17 3.93
N THR A 383 2.78 26.05 5.23
CA THR A 383 2.51 24.82 6.00
C THR A 383 1.23 24.21 5.44
N PRO A 384 1.19 22.92 5.05
CA PRO A 384 -0.01 22.33 4.48
C PRO A 384 -1.17 22.65 5.42
N ALA A 385 -2.11 23.49 4.96
CA ALA A 385 -3.32 23.73 5.69
C ALA A 385 -3.98 22.37 5.93
N GLU A 386 -4.46 22.15 7.13
CA GLU A 386 -5.30 20.99 7.41
C GLU A 386 -6.37 20.92 6.33
N PRO A 387 -6.64 19.76 5.74
CA PRO A 387 -7.55 19.63 4.62
C PRO A 387 -8.91 20.20 5.01
N VAL A 388 -9.30 21.31 4.41
CA VAL A 388 -10.69 21.82 4.49
C VAL A 388 -11.50 20.85 3.61
N TYR A 389 -12.13 19.90 4.25
CA TYR A 389 -13.03 18.95 3.60
C TYR A 389 -14.34 19.67 3.26
N SER A 390 -14.56 19.96 2.00
CA SER A 390 -15.90 20.24 1.50
C SER A 390 -16.51 18.91 1.02
N PRO A 391 -17.60 18.42 1.63
CA PRO A 391 -18.23 17.18 1.18
C PRO A 391 -18.68 17.36 -0.27
N ALA A 392 -18.22 16.45 -1.14
CA ALA A 392 -18.69 16.42 -2.52
C ALA A 392 -20.21 16.28 -2.52
N THR A 393 -20.88 17.26 -3.09
CA THR A 393 -22.31 17.23 -3.37
C THR A 393 -22.63 15.94 -4.11
N LYS A 394 -23.50 15.14 -3.53
CA LYS A 394 -24.12 14.00 -4.20
C LYS A 394 -24.81 14.53 -5.44
N SER A 395 -24.28 14.22 -6.61
CA SER A 395 -25.06 14.32 -7.85
C SER A 395 -26.02 13.13 -7.93
N PRO A 396 -27.24 13.32 -8.43
CA PRO A 396 -28.34 12.38 -8.36
C PRO A 396 -28.12 11.08 -9.13
#